data_bfc667f39194c1ce7c84461c4a87dd3c
#
_entry.id   bfc667f39194c1ce7c84461c4a87dd3c
#
_cell.length_a   1.000
_cell.length_b   1.000
_cell.length_c   1.000
_cell.angle_alpha   90.00
_cell.angle_beta   90.00
_cell.angle_gamma   90.00
#
_symmetry.space_group_name_H-M   'P 1'
#
loop_
_entity.id
_entity.type
_entity.pdbx_description
1 polymer ?
#
loop_
_entity_poly.entity_id
_entity_poly.type
_entity_poly.pdbx_seq_one_letter_code
_entity_poly.pdbx_strand_id
1 'polypeptide(L)'
;MNSAISFVELENGVILATYRNLMIRAKVFLVSKAGGEPLAEPVTTITSPLPSSSLRIRLPQGIKPGVYFLLARNAHGTDVARSTEFRIE
;
A
#
# COMPACT_ATOMS: atom_id res chain seq x y z
N MET A 1 13.16 -8.89 11.69
CA MET A 1 13.04 -7.50 11.25
C MET A 1 11.60 -7.21 10.89
N ASN A 2 11.15 -6.00 11.16
CA ASN A 2 9.76 -5.64 10.91
C ASN A 2 9.56 -5.16 9.48
N SER A 3 8.44 -5.54 8.90
CA SER A 3 7.99 -4.98 7.62
C SER A 3 7.50 -3.56 7.84
N ALA A 4 7.70 -2.70 6.85
CA ALA A 4 7.26 -1.31 6.93
C ALA A 4 6.97 -0.75 5.54
N ILE A 5 6.04 0.20 5.49
CA ILE A 5 5.81 1.05 4.33
C ILE A 5 5.97 2.49 4.81
N SER A 6 6.86 3.23 4.17
CA SER A 6 7.26 4.57 4.63
C SER A 6 7.20 5.59 3.51
N PHE A 7 7.27 6.88 3.87
CA PHE A 7 7.40 7.99 2.92
C PHE A 7 6.33 7.97 1.84
N VAL A 8 5.07 7.84 2.27
CA VAL A 8 3.95 7.78 1.33
C VAL A 8 3.61 9.18 0.85
N GLU A 9 3.62 9.36 -0.47
CA GLU A 9 3.24 10.61 -1.12
C GLU A 9 2.32 10.34 -2.29
N LEU A 10 1.42 11.28 -2.56
CA LEU A 10 0.56 11.22 -3.74
C LEU A 10 0.93 12.36 -4.66
N GLU A 11 1.29 12.04 -5.90
CA GLU A 11 1.69 13.01 -6.89
C GLU A 11 1.13 12.63 -8.26
N ASN A 12 0.34 13.52 -8.86
CA ASN A 12 -0.22 13.34 -10.20
C ASN A 12 -0.96 12.00 -10.39
N GLY A 13 -1.73 11.58 -9.40
CA GLY A 13 -2.48 10.33 -9.47
C GLY A 13 -1.65 9.08 -9.24
N VAL A 14 -0.43 9.23 -8.74
CA VAL A 14 0.46 8.12 -8.46
C VAL A 14 0.87 8.17 -6.99
N ILE A 15 0.74 7.05 -6.30
CA ILE A 15 1.20 6.88 -4.94
C ILE A 15 2.67 6.45 -4.99
N LEU A 16 3.53 7.21 -4.31
CA LEU A 16 4.94 6.89 -4.17
C LEU A 16 5.21 6.52 -2.72
N ALA A 17 5.84 5.39 -2.51
CA ALA A 17 6.16 4.91 -1.17
C ALA A 17 7.43 4.08 -1.19
N THR A 18 8.04 3.87 -0.03
CA THR A 18 9.13 2.92 0.11
C THR A 18 8.68 1.79 1.03
N TYR A 19 9.22 0.61 0.83
CA TYR A 19 8.92 -0.51 1.71
C TYR A 19 10.19 -1.20 2.17
N ARG A 20 10.05 -1.94 3.27
CA ARG A 20 11.12 -2.72 3.86
C ARG A 20 10.58 -4.08 4.30
N ASN A 21 11.31 -5.12 3.98
CA ASN A 21 11.02 -6.50 4.44
C ASN A 21 9.65 -7.02 4.02
N LEU A 22 9.16 -6.64 2.86
CA LEU A 22 7.98 -7.26 2.28
C LEU A 22 8.42 -8.46 1.45
N MET A 23 7.83 -9.60 1.73
CA MET A 23 8.18 -10.83 1.05
C MET A 23 7.50 -10.90 -0.32
N ILE A 24 8.06 -11.73 -1.20
CA ILE A 24 7.43 -12.02 -2.49
C ILE A 24 5.99 -12.50 -2.26
N ARG A 25 5.08 -12.08 -3.13
CA ARG A 25 3.64 -12.34 -3.07
C ARG A 25 2.90 -11.55 -1.99
N ALA A 26 3.57 -10.69 -1.25
CA ALA A 26 2.86 -9.76 -0.38
C ALA A 26 2.00 -8.84 -1.24
N LYS A 27 0.76 -8.64 -0.83
CA LYS A 27 -0.20 -7.80 -1.53
C LYS A 27 -0.38 -6.50 -0.79
N VAL A 28 -0.39 -5.40 -1.50
CA VAL A 28 -0.59 -4.07 -0.92
C VAL A 28 -1.99 -3.60 -1.30
N PHE A 29 -2.77 -3.25 -0.28
CA PHE A 29 -4.14 -2.79 -0.45
C PHE A 29 -4.24 -1.30 -0.11
N LEU A 30 -5.18 -0.63 -0.76
CA LEU A 30 -5.55 0.73 -0.41
C LEU A 30 -6.76 0.65 0.52
N VAL A 31 -6.67 1.29 1.68
CA VAL A 31 -7.71 1.22 2.70
C VAL A 31 -8.20 2.61 3.02
N SER A 32 -9.53 2.81 2.98
CA SER A 32 -10.14 4.06 3.40
C SER A 32 -10.18 4.13 4.92
N LYS A 33 -9.70 5.23 5.48
CA LYS A 33 -9.76 5.43 6.92
C LYS A 33 -11.21 5.44 7.43
N ALA A 34 -12.11 6.06 6.68
CA ALA A 34 -13.52 6.15 7.07
C ALA A 34 -14.21 4.79 7.06
N GLY A 35 -13.95 3.97 6.04
CA GLY A 35 -14.57 2.66 5.92
C GLY A 35 -13.85 1.57 6.68
N GLY A 36 -12.56 1.68 6.84
CA GLY A 36 -11.74 0.69 7.53
C GLY A 36 -11.53 -0.62 6.79
N GLU A 37 -12.06 -0.74 5.57
CA GLU A 37 -11.96 -1.97 4.80
C GLU A 37 -11.07 -1.78 3.57
N PRO A 38 -10.22 -2.77 3.24
CA PRO A 38 -9.43 -2.71 2.02
C PRO A 38 -10.33 -2.76 0.79
N LEU A 39 -9.86 -2.21 -0.31
CA LEU A 39 -10.49 -2.43 -1.60
C LEU A 39 -10.47 -3.93 -1.92
N ALA A 40 -11.42 -4.37 -2.76
CA ALA A 40 -11.57 -5.78 -3.08
C ALA A 40 -10.32 -6.40 -3.70
N GLU A 41 -9.53 -5.60 -4.42
CA GLU A 41 -8.32 -6.07 -5.07
C GLU A 41 -7.10 -5.28 -4.60
N PRO A 42 -5.94 -5.91 -4.53
CA PRO A 42 -4.71 -5.19 -4.17
C PRO A 42 -4.33 -4.20 -5.26
N VAL A 43 -3.74 -3.09 -4.86
CA VAL A 43 -3.24 -2.08 -5.82
C VAL A 43 -1.88 -2.44 -6.36
N THR A 44 -1.14 -3.31 -5.70
CA THR A 44 0.09 -3.88 -6.22
C THR A 44 0.44 -5.16 -5.46
N THR A 45 1.33 -5.94 -6.04
CA THR A 45 1.85 -7.17 -5.43
C THR A 45 3.36 -7.13 -5.51
N ILE A 46 4.03 -7.54 -4.43
CA ILE A 46 5.49 -7.60 -4.40
C ILE A 46 5.94 -8.81 -5.21
N THR A 47 6.71 -8.56 -6.26
CA THR A 47 7.18 -9.62 -7.15
C THR A 47 8.66 -9.92 -7.01
N SER A 48 9.38 -9.12 -6.21
CA SER A 48 10.81 -9.26 -6.05
C SER A 48 11.18 -9.27 -4.57
N PRO A 49 11.98 -10.21 -4.11
CA PRO A 49 12.32 -10.34 -2.69
C PRO A 49 13.44 -9.39 -2.25
N LEU A 50 13.34 -8.13 -2.60
CA LEU A 50 14.32 -7.14 -2.20
C LEU A 50 14.12 -6.75 -0.73
N PRO A 51 15.21 -6.49 0.01
CA PRO A 51 15.09 -6.09 1.41
C PRO A 51 14.43 -4.74 1.59
N SER A 52 14.57 -3.86 0.60
CA SER A 52 13.87 -2.59 0.55
C SER A 52 13.76 -2.12 -0.89
N SER A 53 12.73 -1.37 -1.20
CA SER A 53 12.53 -0.81 -2.54
C SER A 53 11.43 0.25 -2.51
N SER A 54 11.17 0.85 -3.66
CA SER A 54 10.09 1.83 -3.83
C SER A 54 8.88 1.18 -4.44
N LEU A 55 7.72 1.69 -4.06
CA LEU A 55 6.45 1.38 -4.69
C LEU A 55 6.00 2.58 -5.51
N ARG A 56 5.47 2.29 -6.68
CA ARG A 56 4.87 3.30 -7.54
C ARG A 56 3.53 2.75 -7.99
N ILE A 57 2.46 3.29 -7.42
CA ILE A 57 1.12 2.72 -7.56
C ILE A 57 0.22 3.76 -8.20
N ARG A 58 -0.34 3.43 -9.36
CA ARG A 58 -1.34 4.28 -9.98
C ARG A 58 -2.66 4.15 -9.23
N LEU A 59 -3.30 5.29 -8.93
CA LEU A 59 -4.60 5.26 -8.27
C LEU A 59 -5.63 4.51 -9.11
N PRO A 60 -6.45 3.67 -8.47
CA PRO A 60 -7.56 3.00 -9.17
C PRO A 60 -8.53 4.03 -9.73
N GLN A 61 -9.17 3.70 -10.85
CA GLN A 61 -10.21 4.53 -11.41
C GLN A 61 -11.41 4.54 -10.49
N GLY A 62 -12.05 5.71 -10.38
CA GLY A 62 -13.25 5.85 -9.58
C GLY A 62 -13.02 5.92 -8.09
N ILE A 63 -11.75 6.06 -7.63
CA ILE A 63 -11.46 6.21 -6.22
C ILE A 63 -12.08 7.51 -5.70
N LYS A 64 -12.72 7.45 -4.55
CA LYS A 64 -13.35 8.63 -3.94
C LYS A 64 -12.33 9.43 -3.14
N PRO A 65 -12.49 10.77 -3.08
CA PRO A 65 -11.64 11.58 -2.21
C PRO A 65 -11.76 11.14 -0.75
N GLY A 66 -10.69 11.31 -0.02
CA GLY A 66 -10.69 10.98 1.40
C GLY A 66 -9.31 10.63 1.90
N VAL A 67 -9.25 10.20 3.15
CA VAL A 67 -8.00 9.78 3.80
C VAL A 67 -7.85 8.28 3.67
N TYR A 68 -6.68 7.86 3.22
CA TYR A 68 -6.37 6.47 2.94
C TYR A 68 -5.02 6.10 3.53
N PHE A 69 -4.75 4.81 3.62
CA PHE A 69 -3.43 4.29 3.91
C PHE A 69 -3.20 3.00 3.14
N LEU A 70 -1.94 2.61 3.04
CA LEU A 70 -1.56 1.35 2.39
C LEU A 70 -1.41 0.27 3.45
N LEU A 71 -1.93 -0.91 3.16
CA LEU A 71 -1.85 -2.08 4.04
C LEU A 71 -1.25 -3.24 3.26
N ALA A 72 -0.18 -3.81 3.77
CA ALA A 72 0.45 -4.96 3.16
C ALA A 72 0.07 -6.23 3.89
N ARG A 73 -0.31 -7.26 3.13
CA ARG A 73 -0.59 -8.61 3.62
C ARG A 73 0.38 -9.59 2.98
N ASN A 74 0.84 -10.54 3.78
CA ASN A 74 1.71 -11.58 3.24
C ASN A 74 0.90 -12.60 2.43
N ALA A 75 1.58 -13.61 1.88
CA ALA A 75 0.94 -14.63 1.05
C ALA A 75 -0.11 -15.45 1.81
N HIS A 76 -0.06 -15.44 3.13
CA HIS A 76 -1.01 -16.16 3.99
C HIS A 76 -2.18 -15.28 4.43
N GLY A 77 -2.27 -14.05 3.97
CA GLY A 77 -3.36 -13.16 4.32
C GLY A 77 -3.20 -12.43 5.64
N THR A 78 -2.01 -12.45 6.23
CA THR A 78 -1.73 -11.75 7.49
C THR A 78 -1.23 -10.34 7.21
N ASP A 79 -1.78 -9.36 7.94
CA ASP A 79 -1.32 -7.97 7.84
C ASP A 79 0.08 -7.86 8.42
N VAL A 80 1.02 -7.35 7.64
CA VAL A 80 2.43 -7.27 8.05
C VAL A 80 2.98 -5.85 8.08
N ALA A 81 2.35 -4.91 7.39
CA ALA A 81 2.81 -3.53 7.37
C ALA A 81 1.66 -2.59 7.04
N ARG A 82 1.77 -1.36 7.54
CA ARG A 82 0.78 -0.32 7.33
C ARG A 82 1.49 1.01 7.15
N SER A 83 1.11 1.78 6.15
CA SER A 83 1.68 3.10 5.92
C SER A 83 1.04 4.15 6.83
N THR A 84 1.64 5.35 6.86
CA THR A 84 0.95 6.52 7.37
C THR A 84 -0.21 6.88 6.46
N GLU A 85 -1.12 7.69 6.99
CA GLU A 85 -2.29 8.13 6.23
C GLU A 85 -1.92 9.22 5.24
N PHE A 86 -2.64 9.26 4.12
CA PHE A 86 -2.48 10.30 3.11
C PHE A 86 -3.86 10.63 2.54
N ARG A 87 -3.98 11.80 1.93
CA ARG A 87 -5.25 12.28 1.41
C ARG A 87 -5.29 12.17 -0.11
N ILE A 88 -6.40 11.64 -0.62
CA ILE A 88 -6.73 11.65 -2.04
C ILE A 88 -7.79 12.74 -2.24
N GLU A 89 -7.51 13.68 -3.12
CA GLU A 89 -8.41 14.81 -3.40
C GLU A 89 -9.16 14.68 -4.72
#